data_e7996c4a9a3c4707ae54c786701f8896
#
_entry.id   e7996c4a9a3c4707ae54c786701f8896
#
_cell.length_a   1.000
_cell.length_b   1.000
_cell.length_c   1.000
_cell.angle_alpha   90.00
_cell.angle_beta   90.00
_cell.angle_gamma   90.00
#
_symmetry.space_group_name_H-M   'P 1'
#
loop_
_entity.id
_entity.type
_entity.pdbx_description
1 polymer ?
#
loop_
_entity_poly.entity_id
_entity_poly.type
_entity_poly.pdbx_seq_one_letter_code
_entity_poly.pdbx_strand_id
1 'polypeptide(L)'
;MNVRMLSANAVFLMLPALLAACSDAPRPPAVSFRIQNVPPVPRTMSQMSREVHINRDFMSPRSRARRAAHSMHPRFITIHSTANPKGDAAAHARALKRGAMGSLNWHFTVDQYRAVQHIPLNETGRHADRGGPGDMSSIGIEMGEVRSHNPVVTWNRSAKLTAVLMKQYHIPLRNVVPHYYWTGKNCPAPLLTNGRPGHKWSWFISRVDYYRRCLETRPAAAV
;
A
#
# COMPACT_ATOMS: atom_id res chain seq x y z
N MET A 1 0.40 75.54 36.32
CA MET A 1 0.86 74.69 35.16
C MET A 1 0.01 73.43 35.15
N ASN A 2 -1.08 73.45 34.36
CA ASN A 2 -2.08 72.39 34.31
C ASN A 2 -1.78 71.44 33.15
N VAL A 3 -1.45 70.22 33.47
CA VAL A 3 -1.31 69.16 32.48
C VAL A 3 -2.66 68.40 32.36
N ARG A 4 -3.32 68.49 31.19
CA ARG A 4 -4.54 67.79 30.88
C ARG A 4 -4.17 66.34 30.47
N MET A 5 -4.73 65.37 31.16
CA MET A 5 -4.73 63.97 30.73
C MET A 5 -5.75 63.79 29.60
N LEU A 6 -5.29 63.29 28.45
CA LEU A 6 -6.13 62.80 27.37
C LEU A 6 -6.43 61.31 27.62
N SER A 7 -7.71 61.01 27.78
CA SER A 7 -8.21 59.62 27.84
C SER A 7 -8.30 59.04 26.43
N ALA A 8 -7.58 57.96 26.16
CA ALA A 8 -7.69 57.21 24.94
C ALA A 8 -8.83 56.14 25.09
N ASN A 9 -9.90 56.35 24.34
CA ASN A 9 -10.95 55.32 24.20
C ASN A 9 -10.46 54.19 23.27
N ALA A 10 -10.24 53.03 23.83
CA ALA A 10 -9.97 51.84 23.07
C ALA A 10 -11.31 51.27 22.51
N VAL A 11 -11.46 51.35 21.19
CA VAL A 11 -12.57 50.68 20.47
C VAL A 11 -12.18 49.22 20.30
N PHE A 12 -12.84 48.34 21.06
CA PHE A 12 -12.74 46.88 20.85
C PHE A 12 -13.54 46.50 19.60
N LEU A 13 -12.86 46.25 18.48
CA LEU A 13 -13.46 45.58 17.31
C LEU A 13 -13.58 44.07 17.62
N MET A 14 -14.81 43.64 17.92
CA MET A 14 -15.13 42.20 17.93
C MET A 14 -15.10 41.66 16.50
N LEU A 15 -14.05 40.89 16.14
CA LEU A 15 -14.07 40.01 14.97
C LEU A 15 -15.05 38.86 15.25
N PRO A 16 -16.01 38.58 14.33
CA PRO A 16 -16.78 37.37 14.44
C PRO A 16 -15.88 36.17 14.18
N ALA A 17 -15.80 35.25 15.17
CA ALA A 17 -15.18 33.96 15.00
C ALA A 17 -15.99 33.19 13.95
N LEU A 18 -15.45 33.04 12.74
CA LEU A 18 -15.91 32.07 11.76
C LEU A 18 -15.65 30.67 12.35
N LEU A 19 -16.68 30.08 12.94
CA LEU A 19 -16.74 28.66 13.22
C LEU A 19 -16.67 27.95 11.87
N ALA A 20 -15.47 27.48 11.50
CA ALA A 20 -15.29 26.56 10.41
C ALA A 20 -16.09 25.30 10.74
N ALA A 21 -17.24 25.13 10.09
CA ALA A 21 -17.97 23.89 10.10
C ALA A 21 -17.04 22.80 9.56
N CYS A 22 -16.50 21.97 10.45
CA CYS A 22 -15.88 20.72 10.06
C CYS A 22 -16.95 19.92 9.34
N SER A 23 -16.85 19.88 8.00
CA SER A 23 -17.68 19.01 7.18
C SER A 23 -17.45 17.58 7.67
N ASP A 24 -18.44 16.99 8.33
CA ASP A 24 -18.49 15.58 8.63
C ASP A 24 -18.58 14.80 7.30
N ALA A 25 -17.43 14.62 6.64
CA ALA A 25 -17.37 13.65 5.56
C ALA A 25 -17.77 12.30 6.13
N PRO A 26 -18.72 11.59 5.50
CA PRO A 26 -19.21 10.33 6.03
C PRO A 26 -18.03 9.41 6.32
N ARG A 27 -17.95 8.97 7.58
CA ARG A 27 -16.89 8.04 8.01
C ARG A 27 -17.05 6.75 7.21
N PRO A 28 -15.99 6.27 6.53
CA PRO A 28 -16.09 5.02 5.78
C PRO A 28 -16.62 3.91 6.70
N PRO A 29 -17.47 3.00 6.19
CA PRO A 29 -18.06 1.93 6.99
C PRO A 29 -16.97 1.12 7.68
N ALA A 30 -17.22 0.69 8.91
CA ALA A 30 -16.28 -0.11 9.69
C ALA A 30 -15.91 -1.38 8.92
N VAL A 31 -14.61 -1.61 8.73
CA VAL A 31 -14.13 -2.79 8.02
C VAL A 31 -14.24 -4.02 8.88
N SER A 32 -14.98 -5.04 8.38
CA SER A 32 -15.03 -6.36 9.03
C SER A 32 -13.82 -7.20 8.62
N PHE A 33 -13.03 -7.62 9.59
CA PHE A 33 -11.91 -8.55 9.40
C PHE A 33 -12.30 -10.02 9.64
N ARG A 34 -13.57 -10.37 9.43
CA ARG A 34 -14.04 -11.75 9.56
C ARG A 34 -13.49 -12.61 8.44
N ILE A 35 -12.79 -13.69 8.78
CA ILE A 35 -12.35 -14.71 7.85
C ILE A 35 -13.56 -15.53 7.43
N GLN A 36 -13.81 -15.59 6.12
CA GLN A 36 -14.89 -16.37 5.54
C GLN A 36 -14.31 -17.56 4.77
N ASN A 37 -14.83 -18.74 5.03
CA ASN A 37 -14.49 -19.91 4.24
C ASN A 37 -15.39 -19.98 3.00
N VAL A 38 -14.95 -19.28 1.94
CA VAL A 38 -15.66 -19.23 0.66
C VAL A 38 -14.97 -20.19 -0.32
N PRO A 39 -15.71 -21.05 -1.06
CA PRO A 39 -15.14 -21.87 -2.12
C PRO A 39 -14.41 -21.00 -3.16
N PRO A 40 -13.23 -21.43 -3.64
CA PRO A 40 -12.49 -20.66 -4.65
C PRO A 40 -13.22 -20.72 -5.99
N VAL A 41 -13.38 -19.55 -6.61
CA VAL A 41 -13.90 -19.45 -7.99
C VAL A 41 -12.70 -19.50 -8.94
N PRO A 42 -12.63 -20.49 -9.86
CA PRO A 42 -11.51 -20.64 -10.78
C PRO A 42 -11.20 -19.35 -11.56
N ARG A 43 -9.93 -19.01 -11.68
CA ARG A 43 -9.41 -17.88 -12.45
C ARG A 43 -8.12 -18.28 -13.16
N THR A 44 -7.98 -17.87 -14.41
CA THR A 44 -6.67 -17.94 -15.07
C THR A 44 -5.74 -16.82 -14.57
N MET A 45 -4.46 -16.99 -14.73
CA MET A 45 -3.47 -15.93 -14.44
C MET A 45 -3.79 -14.63 -15.20
N SER A 46 -4.18 -14.74 -16.46
CA SER A 46 -4.56 -13.60 -17.30
C SER A 46 -5.80 -12.89 -16.77
N GLN A 47 -6.84 -13.60 -16.36
CA GLN A 47 -8.04 -13.01 -15.76
C GLN A 47 -7.71 -12.25 -14.48
N MET A 48 -6.97 -12.88 -13.55
CA MET A 48 -6.64 -12.24 -12.28
C MET A 48 -5.70 -11.03 -12.48
N SER A 49 -4.75 -11.10 -13.41
CA SER A 49 -3.87 -9.97 -13.75
C SER A 49 -4.66 -8.78 -14.33
N ARG A 50 -5.69 -9.05 -15.16
CA ARG A 50 -6.60 -7.99 -15.62
C ARG A 50 -7.39 -7.36 -14.47
N GLU A 51 -7.88 -8.16 -13.51
CA GLU A 51 -8.59 -7.66 -12.34
C GLU A 51 -7.69 -6.79 -11.43
N VAL A 52 -6.39 -7.01 -11.43
CA VAL A 52 -5.40 -6.18 -10.71
C VAL A 52 -5.18 -4.84 -11.40
N HIS A 53 -5.38 -4.74 -12.71
CA HIS A 53 -5.08 -3.57 -13.53
C HIS A 53 -3.62 -3.11 -13.38
N ILE A 54 -2.68 -3.97 -13.76
CA ILE A 54 -1.24 -3.68 -13.65
C ILE A 54 -0.82 -2.69 -14.74
N ASN A 55 -0.35 -1.52 -14.33
CA ASN A 55 0.28 -0.51 -15.17
C ASN A 55 1.79 -0.49 -14.91
N ARG A 56 2.60 -0.68 -15.95
CA ARG A 56 4.06 -0.55 -15.84
C ARG A 56 4.45 0.90 -16.06
N ASP A 57 5.02 1.53 -15.04
CA ASP A 57 5.49 2.92 -15.08
C ASP A 57 6.85 3.01 -14.39
N PHE A 58 7.87 2.45 -15.05
CA PHE A 58 9.19 2.25 -14.48
C PHE A 58 9.94 3.55 -14.23
N MET A 59 10.63 3.58 -13.10
CA MET A 59 11.67 4.56 -12.83
C MET A 59 12.80 4.43 -13.85
N SER A 60 13.45 5.56 -14.19
CA SER A 60 14.64 5.52 -15.01
C SER A 60 15.73 4.63 -14.36
N PRO A 61 16.41 3.76 -15.13
CA PRO A 61 17.53 2.98 -14.59
C PRO A 61 18.68 3.87 -14.12
N ARG A 62 18.74 5.12 -14.60
CA ARG A 62 19.73 6.13 -14.18
C ARG A 62 19.34 6.89 -12.92
N SER A 63 18.12 6.72 -12.39
CA SER A 63 17.71 7.38 -11.15
C SER A 63 18.56 6.92 -9.96
N ARG A 64 18.83 7.83 -9.01
CA ARG A 64 19.62 7.53 -7.81
C ARG A 64 19.14 6.27 -7.08
N ALA A 65 17.83 6.14 -6.92
CA ALA A 65 17.23 5.03 -6.18
C ALA A 65 17.39 3.68 -6.90
N ARG A 66 17.37 3.65 -8.25
CA ARG A 66 17.42 2.41 -9.02
C ARG A 66 18.85 2.02 -9.44
N ARG A 67 19.77 2.98 -9.56
CA ARG A 67 21.19 2.73 -9.92
C ARG A 67 21.93 1.76 -9.00
N ALA A 68 21.50 1.67 -7.73
CA ALA A 68 22.06 0.76 -6.73
C ALA A 68 21.35 -0.60 -6.68
N ALA A 69 20.43 -0.88 -7.62
CA ALA A 69 19.73 -2.16 -7.66
C ALA A 69 20.65 -3.28 -8.16
N HIS A 70 20.51 -4.44 -7.53
CA HIS A 70 21.15 -5.69 -7.93
C HIS A 70 20.13 -6.61 -8.60
N SER A 71 20.61 -7.63 -9.31
CA SER A 71 19.76 -8.72 -9.76
C SER A 71 19.16 -9.46 -8.58
N MET A 72 17.86 -9.79 -8.66
CA MET A 72 17.11 -10.45 -7.58
C MET A 72 16.35 -11.67 -8.12
N HIS A 73 16.39 -12.75 -7.35
CA HIS A 73 15.45 -13.86 -7.47
C HIS A 73 14.46 -13.77 -6.28
N PRO A 74 13.21 -13.32 -6.51
CA PRO A 74 12.27 -13.09 -5.43
C PRO A 74 11.95 -14.38 -4.67
N ARG A 75 12.08 -14.35 -3.35
CA ARG A 75 11.71 -15.44 -2.43
C ARG A 75 10.63 -15.04 -1.44
N PHE A 76 10.40 -13.75 -1.29
CA PHE A 76 9.40 -13.18 -0.42
C PHE A 76 8.57 -12.13 -1.14
N ILE A 77 7.41 -11.84 -0.58
CA ILE A 77 6.61 -10.65 -0.92
C ILE A 77 6.40 -9.88 0.38
N THR A 78 6.87 -8.63 0.39
CA THR A 78 6.73 -7.76 1.56
C THR A 78 5.60 -6.78 1.34
N ILE A 79 4.63 -6.80 2.25
CA ILE A 79 3.46 -5.92 2.23
C ILE A 79 3.73 -4.70 3.12
N HIS A 80 3.49 -3.53 2.53
CA HIS A 80 3.58 -2.22 3.18
C HIS A 80 2.26 -1.47 3.07
N SER A 81 2.19 -0.34 3.77
CA SER A 81 1.19 0.67 3.53
C SER A 81 1.83 2.05 3.46
N THR A 82 1.31 2.89 2.57
CA THR A 82 1.95 4.16 2.18
C THR A 82 1.94 5.21 3.29
N ALA A 83 1.10 5.08 4.30
CA ALA A 83 0.83 6.10 5.32
C ALA A 83 0.55 7.50 4.71
N ASN A 84 0.03 7.54 3.49
CA ASN A 84 -0.21 8.76 2.73
C ASN A 84 -1.71 8.89 2.38
N PRO A 85 -2.47 9.70 3.13
CA PRO A 85 -3.92 9.84 2.90
C PRO A 85 -4.29 10.66 1.66
N LYS A 86 -3.31 11.22 0.93
CA LYS A 86 -3.53 12.08 -0.23
C LYS A 86 -2.99 11.51 -1.55
N GLY A 87 -2.02 10.58 -1.49
CA GLY A 87 -1.33 10.06 -2.68
C GLY A 87 -1.87 8.70 -3.13
N ASP A 88 -2.41 8.63 -4.36
CA ASP A 88 -2.76 7.39 -5.05
C ASP A 88 -1.52 6.70 -5.66
N ALA A 89 -1.71 5.55 -6.32
CA ALA A 89 -0.61 4.81 -6.94
C ALA A 89 0.11 5.61 -8.03
N ALA A 90 -0.62 6.45 -8.78
CA ALA A 90 -0.02 7.31 -9.80
C ALA A 90 0.80 8.46 -9.18
N ALA A 91 0.35 9.03 -8.06
CA ALA A 91 1.10 10.05 -7.34
C ALA A 91 2.44 9.49 -6.80
N HIS A 92 2.44 8.26 -6.27
CA HIS A 92 3.66 7.58 -5.83
C HIS A 92 4.61 7.28 -7.01
N ALA A 93 4.08 6.87 -8.18
CA ALA A 93 4.89 6.69 -9.38
C ALA A 93 5.60 7.99 -9.79
N ARG A 94 4.86 9.11 -9.81
CA ARG A 94 5.45 10.43 -10.08
C ARG A 94 6.49 10.84 -9.05
N ALA A 95 6.25 10.59 -7.77
CA ALA A 95 7.18 10.90 -6.69
C ALA A 95 8.49 10.10 -6.81
N LEU A 96 8.41 8.80 -7.08
CA LEU A 96 9.56 7.94 -7.32
C LEU A 96 10.38 8.38 -8.53
N LYS A 97 9.71 8.68 -9.66
CA LYS A 97 10.40 9.13 -10.89
C LYS A 97 11.11 10.47 -10.73
N ARG A 98 10.55 11.39 -9.93
CA ARG A 98 11.20 12.67 -9.60
C ARG A 98 12.30 12.56 -8.54
N GLY A 99 12.52 11.38 -7.96
CA GLY A 99 13.48 11.19 -6.87
C GLY A 99 13.04 11.77 -5.53
N ALA A 100 11.76 12.12 -5.37
CA ALA A 100 11.22 12.71 -4.13
C ALA A 100 11.29 11.74 -2.93
N MET A 101 11.46 10.44 -3.19
CA MET A 101 11.61 9.40 -2.16
C MET A 101 13.09 9.12 -1.81
N GLY A 102 14.02 9.94 -2.31
CA GLY A 102 15.45 9.80 -2.06
C GLY A 102 16.02 8.51 -2.66
N SER A 103 16.55 7.63 -1.82
CA SER A 103 17.07 6.32 -2.22
C SER A 103 16.05 5.19 -2.12
N LEU A 104 14.83 5.46 -1.62
CA LEU A 104 13.79 4.44 -1.48
C LEU A 104 13.17 4.12 -2.83
N ASN A 105 12.89 2.86 -3.05
CA ASN A 105 12.07 2.37 -4.15
C ASN A 105 11.42 1.03 -3.77
N TRP A 106 10.37 0.68 -4.48
CA TRP A 106 9.62 -0.57 -4.29
C TRP A 106 9.00 -0.99 -5.61
N HIS A 107 8.48 -2.22 -5.66
CA HIS A 107 8.04 -2.81 -6.94
C HIS A 107 6.65 -2.32 -7.35
N PHE A 108 5.70 -2.25 -6.42
CA PHE A 108 4.32 -1.86 -6.72
C PHE A 108 3.76 -0.87 -5.70
N THR A 109 2.98 0.08 -6.19
CA THR A 109 1.96 0.75 -5.38
C THR A 109 0.59 0.33 -5.89
N VAL A 110 -0.30 -0.08 -4.96
CA VAL A 110 -1.65 -0.55 -5.26
C VAL A 110 -2.67 0.38 -4.61
N ASP A 111 -3.64 0.84 -5.38
CA ASP A 111 -4.80 1.56 -4.88
C ASP A 111 -6.11 0.84 -5.25
N GLN A 112 -7.27 1.46 -5.00
CA GLN A 112 -8.56 0.83 -5.33
C GLN A 112 -8.81 0.68 -6.84
N TYR A 113 -8.02 1.34 -7.69
CA TYR A 113 -8.23 1.33 -9.14
C TYR A 113 -7.21 0.47 -9.88
N ARG A 114 -5.94 0.45 -9.42
CA ARG A 114 -4.84 -0.16 -10.16
C ARG A 114 -3.66 -0.57 -9.28
N ALA A 115 -2.75 -1.32 -9.87
CA ALA A 115 -1.40 -1.51 -9.36
C ALA A 115 -0.41 -0.88 -10.33
N VAL A 116 0.46 0.04 -9.87
CA VAL A 116 1.52 0.63 -10.67
C VAL A 116 2.84 -0.04 -10.33
N GLN A 117 3.50 -0.61 -11.34
CA GLN A 117 4.81 -1.24 -11.20
C GLN A 117 5.92 -0.22 -11.50
N HIS A 118 6.84 -0.02 -10.57
CA HIS A 118 7.86 1.03 -10.59
C HIS A 118 9.25 0.54 -11.01
N ILE A 119 9.58 -0.71 -10.73
CA ILE A 119 10.84 -1.36 -11.11
C ILE A 119 10.59 -2.81 -11.59
N PRO A 120 11.48 -3.39 -12.39
CA PRO A 120 11.43 -4.81 -12.76
C PRO A 120 11.46 -5.73 -11.53
N LEU A 121 10.82 -6.89 -11.64
CA LEU A 121 10.70 -7.83 -10.53
C LEU A 121 11.97 -8.62 -10.23
N ASN A 122 12.93 -8.60 -11.15
CA ASN A 122 14.26 -9.19 -11.01
C ASN A 122 15.31 -8.18 -10.56
N GLU A 123 14.93 -6.99 -10.13
CA GLU A 123 15.79 -5.98 -9.52
C GLU A 123 15.44 -5.83 -8.03
N THR A 124 16.47 -5.62 -7.17
CA THR A 124 16.24 -5.35 -5.74
C THR A 124 15.58 -4.01 -5.52
N GLY A 125 14.65 -3.96 -4.57
CA GLY A 125 14.09 -2.72 -4.05
C GLY A 125 14.86 -2.23 -2.81
N ARG A 126 14.54 -1.02 -2.35
CA ARG A 126 15.03 -0.48 -1.08
C ARG A 126 13.81 -0.02 -0.26
N HIS A 127 13.13 -0.97 0.38
CA HIS A 127 11.84 -0.73 1.03
C HIS A 127 11.67 -1.44 2.38
N ALA A 128 12.51 -2.43 2.71
CA ALA A 128 12.25 -3.32 3.84
C ALA A 128 13.22 -3.12 5.01
N ASP A 129 14.55 -3.20 4.78
CA ASP A 129 15.54 -3.31 5.86
C ASP A 129 16.89 -2.68 5.51
N ARG A 130 16.90 -1.61 4.71
CA ARG A 130 18.08 -0.78 4.40
C ARG A 130 19.22 -1.54 3.72
N GLY A 131 18.89 -2.46 2.81
CA GLY A 131 19.82 -3.27 2.06
C GLY A 131 20.06 -4.66 2.66
N GLY A 132 19.27 -5.05 3.63
CA GLY A 132 19.30 -6.39 4.23
C GLY A 132 18.53 -7.43 3.41
N PRO A 133 18.29 -8.61 4.00
CA PRO A 133 17.63 -9.74 3.33
C PRO A 133 16.26 -9.42 2.73
N GLY A 134 15.51 -8.51 3.37
CA GLY A 134 14.20 -8.05 2.89
C GLY A 134 14.30 -7.30 1.57
N ASP A 135 15.21 -6.34 1.47
CA ASP A 135 15.47 -5.61 0.22
C ASP A 135 16.04 -6.52 -0.86
N MET A 136 16.93 -7.45 -0.49
CA MET A 136 17.67 -8.30 -1.42
C MET A 136 16.86 -9.48 -1.97
N SER A 137 15.73 -9.84 -1.37
CA SER A 137 14.99 -11.06 -1.75
C SER A 137 13.47 -10.92 -1.81
N SER A 138 12.92 -9.71 -1.62
CA SER A 138 11.47 -9.56 -1.63
C SER A 138 10.92 -8.56 -2.66
N ILE A 139 9.78 -8.89 -3.22
CA ILE A 139 8.95 -7.95 -3.98
C ILE A 139 8.20 -7.07 -2.99
N GLY A 140 8.44 -5.75 -3.00
CA GLY A 140 7.72 -4.79 -2.15
C GLY A 140 6.41 -4.32 -2.78
N ILE A 141 5.31 -4.42 -2.04
CA ILE A 141 3.98 -3.93 -2.42
C ILE A 141 3.52 -2.90 -1.40
N GLU A 142 3.38 -1.65 -1.81
CA GLU A 142 2.81 -0.55 -1.04
C GLU A 142 1.31 -0.43 -1.29
N MET A 143 0.51 -0.60 -0.25
CA MET A 143 -0.95 -0.39 -0.32
C MET A 143 -1.27 1.06 -0.04
N GLY A 144 -1.98 1.71 -0.97
CA GLY A 144 -2.42 3.10 -0.84
C GLY A 144 -3.42 3.29 0.30
N GLU A 145 -3.27 4.39 1.03
CA GLU A 145 -4.14 4.77 2.15
C GLU A 145 -4.91 6.07 1.87
N VAL A 146 -5.24 6.34 0.61
CA VAL A 146 -5.99 7.55 0.24
C VAL A 146 -7.33 7.60 0.97
N ARG A 147 -7.59 8.72 1.66
CA ARG A 147 -8.76 8.87 2.55
C ARG A 147 -10.10 8.64 1.84
N SER A 148 -10.21 9.05 0.57
CA SER A 148 -11.43 8.88 -0.24
C SER A 148 -11.57 7.50 -0.87
N HIS A 149 -10.57 6.62 -0.74
CA HIS A 149 -10.61 5.29 -1.30
C HIS A 149 -11.23 4.28 -0.32
N ASN A 150 -11.84 3.23 -0.88
CA ASN A 150 -12.26 2.08 -0.09
C ASN A 150 -11.03 1.19 0.22
N PRO A 151 -10.59 1.09 1.48
CA PRO A 151 -9.39 0.32 1.81
C PRO A 151 -9.55 -1.17 1.53
N VAL A 152 -10.76 -1.73 1.68
CA VAL A 152 -11.01 -3.15 1.42
C VAL A 152 -10.79 -3.49 -0.06
N VAL A 153 -11.16 -2.58 -0.98
CA VAL A 153 -10.90 -2.75 -2.42
C VAL A 153 -9.41 -2.77 -2.69
N THR A 154 -8.66 -1.82 -2.10
CA THR A 154 -7.19 -1.76 -2.20
C THR A 154 -6.55 -3.05 -1.67
N TRP A 155 -6.94 -3.52 -0.48
CA TRP A 155 -6.36 -4.73 0.13
C TRP A 155 -6.69 -5.99 -0.67
N ASN A 156 -7.91 -6.13 -1.19
CA ASN A 156 -8.27 -7.25 -2.06
C ASN A 156 -7.50 -7.22 -3.39
N ARG A 157 -7.28 -6.04 -3.98
CA ARG A 157 -6.45 -5.89 -5.17
C ARG A 157 -5.01 -6.29 -4.89
N SER A 158 -4.46 -5.86 -3.75
CA SER A 158 -3.12 -6.24 -3.29
C SER A 158 -3.01 -7.75 -3.05
N ALA A 159 -4.04 -8.36 -2.46
CA ALA A 159 -4.07 -9.81 -2.24
C ALA A 159 -4.13 -10.59 -3.58
N LYS A 160 -4.86 -10.10 -4.60
CA LYS A 160 -4.86 -10.67 -5.95
C LYS A 160 -3.49 -10.56 -6.61
N LEU A 161 -2.85 -9.38 -6.55
CA LEU A 161 -1.49 -9.18 -7.06
C LEU A 161 -0.51 -10.12 -6.37
N THR A 162 -0.60 -10.24 -5.05
CA THR A 162 0.24 -11.16 -4.26
C THR A 162 0.07 -12.60 -4.73
N ALA A 163 -1.17 -13.07 -4.94
CA ALA A 163 -1.43 -14.42 -5.43
C ALA A 163 -0.86 -14.66 -6.85
N VAL A 164 -0.96 -13.67 -7.74
CA VAL A 164 -0.36 -13.72 -9.08
C VAL A 164 1.17 -13.85 -8.99
N LEU A 165 1.81 -13.04 -8.16
CA LEU A 165 3.26 -13.07 -7.96
C LEU A 165 3.74 -14.38 -7.30
N MET A 166 2.98 -14.89 -6.31
CA MET A 166 3.25 -16.20 -5.69
C MET A 166 3.26 -17.30 -6.75
N LYS A 167 2.27 -17.33 -7.63
CA LYS A 167 2.19 -18.32 -8.73
C LYS A 167 3.33 -18.16 -9.72
N GLN A 168 3.65 -16.92 -10.11
CA GLN A 168 4.69 -16.62 -11.11
C GLN A 168 6.10 -16.98 -10.64
N TYR A 169 6.38 -16.74 -9.35
CA TYR A 169 7.72 -16.92 -8.76
C TYR A 169 7.82 -18.11 -7.81
N HIS A 170 6.78 -18.95 -7.73
CA HIS A 170 6.73 -20.10 -6.82
C HIS A 170 6.98 -19.72 -5.34
N ILE A 171 6.53 -18.52 -4.92
CA ILE A 171 6.68 -18.04 -3.54
C ILE A 171 5.60 -18.69 -2.66
N PRO A 172 5.96 -19.41 -1.61
CA PRO A 172 4.99 -20.03 -0.72
C PRO A 172 4.27 -18.97 0.16
N LEU A 173 3.04 -19.26 0.58
CA LEU A 173 2.22 -18.34 1.38
C LEU A 173 2.91 -17.85 2.66
N ARG A 174 3.70 -18.68 3.31
CA ARG A 174 4.49 -18.33 4.51
C ARG A 174 5.53 -17.24 4.26
N ASN A 175 5.92 -17.00 3.01
CA ASN A 175 6.86 -15.97 2.60
C ASN A 175 6.17 -14.67 2.14
N VAL A 176 4.85 -14.56 2.30
CA VAL A 176 4.12 -13.29 2.24
C VAL A 176 4.15 -12.69 3.64
N VAL A 177 4.92 -11.64 3.82
CA VAL A 177 5.24 -11.07 5.13
C VAL A 177 4.90 -9.58 5.22
N PRO A 178 4.54 -9.06 6.40
CA PRO A 178 4.44 -7.61 6.61
C PRO A 178 5.86 -7.03 6.73
N HIS A 179 6.03 -5.74 6.46
CA HIS A 179 7.32 -5.06 6.74
C HIS A 179 7.78 -5.28 8.19
N TYR A 180 6.84 -5.39 9.13
CA TYR A 180 7.10 -5.74 10.51
C TYR A 180 8.06 -6.93 10.67
N TYR A 181 7.97 -7.92 9.78
CA TYR A 181 8.79 -9.15 9.82
C TYR A 181 10.30 -8.86 9.79
N TRP A 182 10.72 -7.85 9.04
CA TRP A 182 12.12 -7.53 8.85
C TRP A 182 12.70 -6.65 9.96
N THR A 183 11.93 -5.70 10.48
CA THR A 183 12.46 -4.64 11.35
C THR A 183 11.62 -4.34 12.59
N GLY A 184 10.48 -5.00 12.77
CA GLY A 184 9.53 -4.69 13.83
C GLY A 184 8.73 -3.38 13.60
N LYS A 185 8.90 -2.73 12.44
CA LYS A 185 8.17 -1.51 12.11
C LYS A 185 6.66 -1.77 12.05
N ASN A 186 5.85 -0.86 12.63
CA ASN A 186 4.39 -0.90 12.51
C ASN A 186 3.94 -0.64 11.06
N CYS A 187 4.18 -1.60 10.17
CA CYS A 187 3.85 -1.53 8.75
C CYS A 187 3.54 -2.94 8.21
N PRO A 188 2.42 -3.12 7.50
CA PRO A 188 1.36 -2.15 7.12
C PRO A 188 0.42 -1.86 8.31
N ALA A 189 0.43 -0.64 8.82
CA ALA A 189 -0.32 -0.28 10.03
C ALA A 189 -1.82 -0.62 10.00
N PRO A 190 -2.56 -0.43 8.89
CA PRO A 190 -3.99 -0.78 8.84
C PRO A 190 -4.28 -2.26 9.02
N LEU A 191 -3.33 -3.14 8.70
CA LEU A 191 -3.45 -4.60 8.79
C LEU A 191 -2.76 -5.20 10.03
N LEU A 192 -2.20 -4.36 10.90
CA LEU A 192 -1.63 -4.81 12.17
C LEU A 192 -2.61 -4.53 13.33
N THR A 193 -2.49 -5.33 14.38
CA THR A 193 -3.27 -5.17 15.61
C THR A 193 -2.30 -4.75 16.71
N ASN A 194 -2.49 -3.56 17.28
CA ASN A 194 -1.58 -3.00 18.28
C ASN A 194 -0.10 -2.99 17.81
N GLY A 195 0.12 -2.63 16.53
CA GLY A 195 1.44 -2.54 15.92
C GLY A 195 2.10 -3.87 15.57
N ARG A 196 1.41 -5.01 15.71
CA ARG A 196 1.95 -6.35 15.47
C ARG A 196 1.02 -7.19 14.59
N PRO A 197 1.54 -8.19 13.85
CA PRO A 197 0.70 -9.17 13.17
C PRO A 197 -0.27 -9.85 14.13
N GLY A 198 -1.55 -9.83 13.78
CA GLY A 198 -2.65 -10.38 14.57
C GLY A 198 -3.82 -10.73 13.65
N HIS A 199 -5.06 -10.65 14.14
CA HIS A 199 -6.24 -11.08 13.39
C HIS A 199 -6.45 -10.32 12.06
N LYS A 200 -6.08 -9.04 11.98
CA LYS A 200 -6.17 -8.26 10.73
C LYS A 200 -5.17 -8.75 9.68
N TRP A 201 -3.95 -9.08 10.11
CA TRP A 201 -2.96 -9.69 9.24
C TRP A 201 -3.39 -11.08 8.78
N SER A 202 -3.91 -11.91 9.69
CA SER A 202 -4.46 -13.23 9.37
C SER A 202 -5.62 -13.14 8.37
N TRP A 203 -6.46 -12.13 8.49
CA TRP A 203 -7.50 -11.85 7.50
C TRP A 203 -6.90 -11.55 6.12
N PHE A 204 -5.89 -10.68 6.02
CA PHE A 204 -5.23 -10.38 4.75
C PHE A 204 -4.61 -11.63 4.12
N ILE A 205 -3.90 -12.43 4.91
CA ILE A 205 -3.32 -13.72 4.45
C ILE A 205 -4.40 -14.68 3.99
N SER A 206 -5.55 -14.74 4.64
CA SER A 206 -6.68 -15.56 4.18
C SER A 206 -7.23 -15.10 2.83
N ARG A 207 -7.20 -13.77 2.53
CA ARG A 207 -7.58 -13.24 1.22
C ARG A 207 -6.55 -13.62 0.15
N VAL A 208 -5.26 -13.54 0.46
CA VAL A 208 -4.18 -14.00 -0.44
C VAL A 208 -4.35 -15.49 -0.74
N ASP A 209 -4.57 -16.33 0.28
CA ASP A 209 -4.77 -17.77 0.11
C ASP A 209 -6.01 -18.08 -0.71
N TYR A 210 -7.11 -17.35 -0.49
CA TYR A 210 -8.31 -17.49 -1.32
C TYR A 210 -7.99 -17.27 -2.81
N TYR A 211 -7.31 -16.18 -3.16
CA TYR A 211 -6.97 -15.88 -4.55
C TYR A 211 -5.91 -16.83 -5.11
N ARG A 212 -4.98 -17.32 -4.30
CA ARG A 212 -4.05 -18.38 -4.68
C ARG A 212 -4.81 -19.65 -5.08
N ARG A 213 -5.77 -20.09 -4.26
CA ARG A 213 -6.63 -21.26 -4.56
C ARG A 213 -7.47 -21.03 -5.81
N CYS A 214 -7.96 -19.82 -6.07
CA CYS A 214 -8.65 -19.48 -7.32
C CYS A 214 -7.78 -19.73 -8.56
N LEU A 215 -6.45 -19.52 -8.47
CA LEU A 215 -5.49 -19.75 -9.56
C LEU A 215 -5.07 -21.21 -9.71
N GLU A 216 -5.28 -22.04 -8.69
CA GLU A 216 -4.94 -23.48 -8.68
C GLU A 216 -6.13 -24.37 -9.07
N THR A 217 -7.34 -23.91 -8.78
CA THR A 217 -8.57 -24.65 -9.12
C THR A 217 -8.72 -24.71 -10.64
N ARG A 218 -8.78 -25.91 -11.19
CA ARG A 218 -9.08 -26.08 -12.62
C ARG A 218 -10.54 -25.68 -12.88
N PRO A 219 -10.84 -24.99 -14.00
CA PRO A 219 -12.21 -24.85 -14.44
C PRO A 219 -12.83 -26.28 -14.61
N ALA A 220 -14.09 -26.45 -14.22
CA ALA A 220 -14.80 -27.64 -14.59
C ALA A 220 -14.70 -27.83 -16.12
N ALA A 221 -14.35 -29.02 -16.56
CA ALA A 221 -14.36 -29.30 -17.99
C ALA A 221 -15.77 -28.98 -18.52
N ALA A 222 -15.83 -28.15 -19.58
CA ALA A 222 -17.09 -27.94 -20.27
C ALA A 222 -17.53 -29.30 -20.84
N VAL A 223 -18.65 -29.83 -20.34
CA VAL A 223 -19.29 -31.04 -20.85
C VAL A 223 -19.99 -30.72 -22.16
#